data_f4e73b563af1b69ec1f1f78280404854
#
_entry.id   f4e73b563af1b69ec1f1f78280404854
#
_cell.length_a   1.000
_cell.length_b   1.000
_cell.length_c   1.000
_cell.angle_alpha   90.00
_cell.angle_beta   90.00
_cell.angle_gamma   90.00
#
_symmetry.space_group_name_H-M   'P 1'
#
loop_
_entity.id
_entity.type
_entity.pdbx_description
1 polymer ?
#
loop_
_entity_poly.entity_id
_entity_poly.type
_entity_poly.pdbx_seq_one_letter_code
_entity_poly.pdbx_strand_id
1 'polypeptide(L)'
;MSKNRKSSRKKHRKIVVVNDKMQKNYRYELTEPMGKNFDLLFRPELTPKQMLALGVFGGHYMTDCKKEFPRDWFAKAKLNPKKHDDTINYFDKHASQSLSVWRQKGWINEEHDPRGWFQWYCRYYMGRRIPDEDARQIRRWRAYKRHLTQVVKNCRPRDYYCRPKQRQSLLHWAYDARKI
;
A
#
# COMPACT_ATOMS: atom_id res chain seq x y z
N MET A 1 24.42 44.22 -12.91
CA MET A 1 24.00 43.03 -13.69
C MET A 1 24.26 41.77 -12.86
N SER A 2 23.26 41.30 -12.14
CA SER A 2 23.37 40.14 -11.27
C SER A 2 22.91 38.89 -12.03
N LYS A 3 23.84 37.95 -12.29
CA LYS A 3 23.54 36.69 -12.96
C LYS A 3 22.95 35.70 -11.92
N ASN A 4 21.63 35.50 -11.97
CA ASN A 4 20.92 34.46 -11.23
C ASN A 4 21.35 33.07 -11.74
N ARG A 5 22.28 32.42 -11.06
CA ARG A 5 22.60 31.01 -11.27
C ARG A 5 21.49 30.15 -10.67
N LYS A 6 20.53 29.73 -11.49
CA LYS A 6 19.62 28.63 -11.13
C LYS A 6 20.46 27.35 -11.01
N SER A 7 20.78 26.95 -9.80
CA SER A 7 21.35 25.64 -9.51
C SER A 7 20.32 24.55 -9.86
N SER A 8 20.52 23.88 -10.98
CA SER A 8 19.74 22.68 -11.32
C SER A 8 20.21 21.55 -10.39
N ARG A 9 19.50 21.31 -9.28
CA ARG A 9 19.68 20.09 -8.50
C ARG A 9 19.45 18.90 -9.42
N LYS A 10 20.51 18.19 -9.81
CA LYS A 10 20.42 16.87 -10.44
C LYS A 10 19.61 15.96 -9.49
N LYS A 11 18.35 15.68 -9.82
CA LYS A 11 17.56 14.67 -9.13
C LYS A 11 18.29 13.34 -9.31
N HIS A 12 18.81 12.78 -8.25
CA HIS A 12 19.37 11.43 -8.25
C HIS A 12 18.24 10.44 -8.48
N ARG A 13 18.05 10.05 -9.73
CA ARG A 13 17.10 8.98 -10.10
C ARG A 13 17.73 7.65 -9.71
N LYS A 14 17.09 6.92 -8.82
CA LYS A 14 17.50 5.58 -8.41
C LYS A 14 16.66 4.56 -9.17
N ILE A 15 17.32 3.65 -9.88
CA ILE A 15 16.66 2.52 -10.55
C ILE A 15 16.57 1.35 -9.56
N VAL A 16 15.38 0.77 -9.46
CA VAL A 16 15.13 -0.48 -8.73
C VAL A 16 14.92 -1.58 -9.76
N VAL A 17 15.60 -2.71 -9.57
CA VAL A 17 15.45 -3.91 -10.41
C VAL A 17 14.79 -4.99 -9.56
N VAL A 18 13.68 -5.53 -10.02
CA VAL A 18 12.90 -6.57 -9.33
C VAL A 18 13.11 -7.90 -10.02
N ASN A 19 13.51 -8.90 -9.22
CA ASN A 19 13.61 -10.29 -9.63
C ASN A 19 13.00 -11.18 -8.55
N ASP A 20 11.73 -11.47 -8.69
CA ASP A 20 11.00 -12.35 -7.79
C ASP A 20 10.15 -13.39 -8.55
N LYS A 21 9.22 -14.06 -7.86
CA LYS A 21 8.38 -15.09 -8.47
C LYS A 21 7.41 -14.56 -9.52
N MET A 22 7.00 -13.28 -9.41
CA MET A 22 5.98 -12.67 -10.27
C MET A 22 6.55 -11.74 -11.33
N GLN A 23 7.70 -11.14 -11.06
CA GLN A 23 8.35 -10.21 -12.02
C GLN A 23 9.83 -10.55 -12.19
N LYS A 24 10.25 -10.69 -13.45
CA LYS A 24 11.64 -10.93 -13.85
C LYS A 24 12.19 -9.73 -14.60
N ASN A 25 13.32 -9.20 -14.13
CA ASN A 25 13.97 -8.01 -14.71
C ASN A 25 13.06 -6.78 -14.83
N TYR A 26 12.00 -6.70 -14.01
CA TYR A 26 11.17 -5.50 -13.97
C TYR A 26 11.97 -4.34 -13.39
N ARG A 27 11.91 -3.17 -14.06
CA ARG A 27 12.67 -1.99 -13.67
C ARG A 27 11.76 -0.80 -13.50
N TYR A 28 12.00 -0.03 -12.45
CA TYR A 28 11.33 1.25 -12.28
C TYR A 28 12.26 2.29 -11.63
N GLU A 29 11.96 3.56 -11.87
CA GLU A 29 12.70 4.67 -11.30
C GLU A 29 12.01 5.21 -10.05
N LEU A 30 12.81 5.58 -9.04
CA LEU A 30 12.39 6.42 -7.93
C LEU A 30 12.68 7.86 -8.31
N THR A 31 11.63 8.62 -8.60
CA THR A 31 11.70 10.01 -9.05
C THR A 31 11.41 11.00 -7.93
N GLU A 32 10.80 10.51 -6.84
CA GLU A 32 10.43 11.32 -5.67
C GLU A 32 11.09 10.79 -4.39
N PRO A 33 11.32 11.64 -3.38
CA PRO A 33 11.75 11.19 -2.07
C PRO A 33 10.69 10.31 -1.40
N MET A 34 11.13 9.30 -0.66
CA MET A 34 10.25 8.39 0.06
C MET A 34 9.26 9.12 0.97
N GLY A 35 7.98 8.83 0.83
CA GLY A 35 6.91 9.40 1.63
C GLY A 35 6.62 10.88 1.35
N LYS A 36 7.10 11.43 0.22
CA LYS A 36 6.94 12.83 -0.15
C LYS A 36 6.26 12.97 -1.51
N ASN A 37 5.79 14.19 -1.77
CA ASN A 37 5.26 14.62 -3.07
C ASN A 37 4.15 13.69 -3.60
N PHE A 38 3.22 13.30 -2.71
CA PHE A 38 2.03 12.55 -3.10
C PHE A 38 1.07 13.44 -3.89
N ASP A 39 0.27 12.82 -4.73
CA ASP A 39 -0.87 13.46 -5.35
C ASP A 39 -1.76 14.12 -4.28
N LEU A 40 -2.29 15.31 -4.56
CA LEU A 40 -3.11 16.09 -3.62
C LEU A 40 -4.37 15.35 -3.17
N LEU A 41 -4.88 14.43 -4.01
CA LEU A 41 -6.06 13.61 -3.74
C LEU A 41 -5.73 12.31 -3.00
N PHE A 42 -4.44 12.00 -2.79
CA PHE A 42 -3.99 10.79 -2.11
C PHE A 42 -3.36 11.13 -0.75
N ARG A 43 -4.12 10.93 0.31
CA ARG A 43 -3.71 11.23 1.70
C ARG A 43 -3.87 9.99 2.58
N PRO A 44 -3.04 8.95 2.39
CA PRO A 44 -3.09 7.76 3.22
C PRO A 44 -2.73 8.10 4.68
N GLU A 45 -3.44 7.48 5.62
CA GLU A 45 -3.26 7.71 7.06
C GLU A 45 -2.19 6.79 7.66
N LEU A 46 -1.88 5.68 6.98
CA LEU A 46 -0.90 4.69 7.39
C LEU A 46 0.19 4.55 6.33
N THR A 47 1.44 4.54 6.77
CA THR A 47 2.58 4.16 5.91
C THR A 47 2.59 2.65 5.67
N PRO A 48 3.25 2.14 4.61
CA PRO A 48 3.43 0.70 4.40
C PRO A 48 4.04 -0.01 5.61
N LYS A 49 5.03 0.59 6.26
CA LYS A 49 5.65 0.09 7.49
C LYS A 49 4.63 -0.08 8.62
N GLN A 50 3.78 0.92 8.83
CA GLN A 50 2.73 0.86 9.86
C GLN A 50 1.69 -0.21 9.55
N MET A 51 1.26 -0.33 8.29
CA MET A 51 0.32 -1.37 7.88
C MET A 51 0.86 -2.78 8.17
N LEU A 52 2.12 -3.03 7.81
CA LEU A 52 2.78 -4.31 8.07
C LEU A 52 2.89 -4.60 9.58
N ALA A 53 3.22 -3.60 10.39
CA ALA A 53 3.33 -3.74 11.84
C ALA A 53 1.97 -3.98 12.52
N LEU A 54 0.89 -3.40 12.01
CA LEU A 54 -0.46 -3.61 12.52
C LEU A 54 -0.99 -5.02 12.23
N GLY A 55 -0.62 -5.59 11.10
CA GLY A 55 -1.12 -6.85 10.59
C GLY A 55 -2.23 -6.65 9.57
N VAL A 56 -1.87 -6.92 8.31
CA VAL A 56 -2.73 -6.83 7.14
C VAL A 56 -2.56 -8.07 6.26
N PHE A 57 -3.57 -8.41 5.49
CA PHE A 57 -3.55 -9.52 4.52
C PHE A 57 -3.12 -10.87 5.10
N GLY A 58 -3.45 -11.15 6.35
CA GLY A 58 -3.13 -12.41 7.02
C GLY A 58 -1.64 -12.72 7.12
N GLY A 59 -0.78 -11.70 7.05
CA GLY A 59 0.66 -11.82 7.19
C GLY A 59 1.40 -12.56 6.06
N HIS A 60 0.70 -13.16 5.10
CA HIS A 60 1.30 -13.91 4.01
C HIS A 60 1.70 -13.02 2.82
N TYR A 61 0.96 -11.97 2.61
CA TYR A 61 1.12 -11.06 1.49
C TYR A 61 2.48 -10.36 1.52
N MET A 62 3.14 -10.20 0.36
CA MET A 62 4.45 -9.55 0.17
C MET A 62 5.65 -10.27 0.82
N THR A 63 5.49 -11.45 1.40
CA THR A 63 6.59 -12.16 2.08
C THR A 63 7.68 -12.66 1.13
N ASP A 64 7.33 -12.92 -0.13
CA ASP A 64 8.22 -13.40 -1.18
C ASP A 64 9.00 -12.29 -1.91
N CYS A 65 8.62 -11.02 -1.72
CA CYS A 65 9.24 -9.86 -2.38
C CYS A 65 9.87 -8.86 -1.41
N LYS A 66 10.11 -9.24 -0.15
CA LYS A 66 10.66 -8.33 0.88
C LYS A 66 11.97 -7.65 0.50
N LYS A 67 12.79 -8.30 -0.34
CA LYS A 67 14.10 -7.76 -0.75
C LYS A 67 14.00 -6.47 -1.56
N GLU A 68 12.86 -6.22 -2.19
CA GLU A 68 12.59 -5.00 -2.96
C GLU A 68 12.45 -3.77 -2.05
N PHE A 69 11.97 -3.95 -0.83
CA PHE A 69 11.57 -2.87 0.07
C PHE A 69 12.57 -2.64 1.21
N PRO A 70 12.54 -1.47 1.90
CA PRO A 70 13.40 -1.19 3.04
C PRO A 70 13.29 -2.25 4.13
N ARG A 71 14.43 -2.75 4.62
CA ARG A 71 14.46 -3.82 5.64
C ARG A 71 13.73 -3.45 6.94
N ASP A 72 13.81 -2.18 7.33
CA ASP A 72 13.19 -1.68 8.55
C ASP A 72 11.65 -1.72 8.51
N TRP A 73 11.02 -1.81 7.33
CA TRP A 73 9.57 -1.99 7.21
C TRP A 73 9.11 -3.33 7.77
N PHE A 74 9.99 -4.33 7.74
CA PHE A 74 9.70 -5.69 8.17
C PHE A 74 10.15 -6.00 9.60
N ALA A 75 10.86 -5.08 10.28
CA ALA A 75 11.39 -5.31 11.62
C ALA A 75 10.32 -5.64 12.67
N LYS A 76 9.13 -5.03 12.55
CA LYS A 76 7.96 -5.25 13.43
C LYS A 76 6.75 -5.79 12.66
N ALA A 77 6.94 -6.23 11.42
CA ALA A 77 5.85 -6.72 10.58
C ALA A 77 5.31 -8.05 11.12
N LYS A 78 3.99 -8.17 11.17
CA LYS A 78 3.30 -9.41 11.50
C LYS A 78 3.19 -10.27 10.24
N LEU A 79 4.08 -11.25 10.09
CA LEU A 79 4.20 -12.06 8.88
C LEU A 79 4.00 -13.55 9.17
N ASN A 80 3.35 -14.22 8.24
CA ASN A 80 3.30 -15.68 8.15
C ASN A 80 3.65 -16.12 6.72
N PRO A 81 4.94 -16.45 6.43
CA PRO A 81 5.36 -16.85 5.09
C PRO A 81 4.77 -18.19 4.62
N LYS A 82 4.30 -19.03 5.54
CA LYS A 82 3.80 -20.38 5.22
C LYS A 82 2.36 -20.36 4.71
N LYS A 83 1.51 -19.54 5.32
CA LYS A 83 0.08 -19.48 4.99
C LYS A 83 -0.52 -18.13 5.36
N HIS A 84 -1.67 -17.84 4.74
CA HIS A 84 -2.54 -16.76 5.20
C HIS A 84 -3.12 -17.10 6.57
N ASP A 85 -3.08 -16.14 7.50
CA ASP A 85 -3.53 -16.32 8.88
C ASP A 85 -4.25 -15.06 9.37
N ASP A 86 -5.57 -15.12 9.42
CA ASP A 86 -6.38 -13.96 9.78
C ASP A 86 -6.18 -13.51 11.23
N THR A 87 -5.66 -14.36 12.11
CA THR A 87 -5.36 -14.01 13.52
C THR A 87 -4.20 -13.02 13.63
N ILE A 88 -3.39 -12.89 12.56
CA ILE A 88 -2.34 -11.88 12.43
C ILE A 88 -2.91 -10.49 12.14
N ASN A 89 -4.07 -10.41 11.52
CA ASN A 89 -4.74 -9.17 11.20
C ASN A 89 -5.10 -8.40 12.48
N TYR A 90 -4.97 -7.08 12.44
CA TYR A 90 -5.18 -6.23 13.62
C TYR A 90 -6.55 -6.44 14.29
N PHE A 91 -7.62 -6.58 13.50
CA PHE A 91 -8.98 -6.83 13.98
C PHE A 91 -9.36 -8.32 13.96
N ASP A 92 -8.40 -9.21 13.74
CA ASP A 92 -8.62 -10.67 13.75
C ASP A 92 -9.74 -11.13 12.80
N LYS A 93 -9.81 -10.52 11.62
CA LYS A 93 -10.86 -10.78 10.63
C LYS A 93 -10.31 -10.97 9.23
N HIS A 94 -10.90 -11.91 8.52
CA HIS A 94 -10.73 -12.03 7.06
C HIS A 94 -11.37 -10.84 6.36
N ALA A 95 -10.60 -10.08 5.58
CA ALA A 95 -11.07 -8.84 4.98
C ALA A 95 -10.56 -8.58 3.55
N SER A 96 -9.93 -9.55 2.93
CA SER A 96 -9.48 -9.48 1.55
C SER A 96 -9.91 -10.69 0.74
N GLN A 97 -10.08 -10.51 -0.57
CA GLN A 97 -10.27 -11.60 -1.50
C GLN A 97 -8.89 -12.13 -1.96
N SER A 98 -8.87 -13.35 -2.52
CA SER A 98 -7.66 -13.92 -3.08
C SER A 98 -7.15 -13.13 -4.29
N LEU A 99 -5.85 -13.27 -4.58
CA LEU A 99 -5.23 -12.64 -5.74
C LEU A 99 -5.86 -13.10 -7.07
N SER A 100 -6.30 -14.36 -7.15
CA SER A 100 -7.00 -14.89 -8.33
C SER A 100 -8.32 -14.15 -8.59
N VAL A 101 -9.10 -13.89 -7.55
CA VAL A 101 -10.35 -13.10 -7.67
C VAL A 101 -10.03 -11.67 -8.10
N TRP A 102 -8.98 -11.05 -7.59
CA TRP A 102 -8.58 -9.71 -8.00
C TRP A 102 -8.19 -9.64 -9.48
N ARG A 103 -7.51 -10.68 -9.99
CA ARG A 103 -7.18 -10.80 -11.42
C ARG A 103 -8.42 -10.91 -12.27
N GLN A 104 -9.34 -11.82 -11.94
CA GLN A 104 -10.62 -11.98 -12.66
C GLN A 104 -11.42 -10.68 -12.74
N LYS A 105 -11.36 -9.86 -11.70
CA LYS A 105 -12.05 -8.56 -11.65
C LYS A 105 -11.29 -7.42 -12.35
N GLY A 106 -10.15 -7.69 -12.96
CA GLY A 106 -9.33 -6.66 -13.62
C GLY A 106 -8.73 -5.63 -12.66
N TRP A 107 -8.58 -5.98 -11.38
CA TRP A 107 -8.06 -5.04 -10.38
C TRP A 107 -6.54 -5.03 -10.31
N ILE A 108 -5.88 -6.02 -10.90
CA ILE A 108 -4.44 -6.18 -10.94
C ILE A 108 -3.88 -5.59 -12.23
N ASN A 109 -2.82 -4.81 -12.11
CA ASN A 109 -1.96 -4.47 -13.23
C ASN A 109 -0.78 -5.45 -13.21
N GLU A 110 -0.84 -6.47 -14.08
CA GLU A 110 0.16 -7.55 -14.11
C GLU A 110 1.55 -7.05 -14.54
N GLU A 111 1.60 -6.00 -15.35
CA GLU A 111 2.87 -5.40 -15.78
C GLU A 111 3.57 -4.68 -14.62
N HIS A 112 2.84 -3.81 -13.93
CA HIS A 112 3.44 -2.93 -12.94
C HIS A 112 3.35 -3.47 -11.52
N ASP A 113 2.20 -3.98 -11.08
CA ASP A 113 1.96 -4.36 -9.69
C ASP A 113 1.15 -5.66 -9.58
N PRO A 114 1.75 -6.83 -9.92
CA PRO A 114 1.04 -8.11 -9.98
C PRO A 114 0.47 -8.58 -8.63
N ARG A 115 0.89 -7.98 -7.52
CA ARG A 115 0.33 -8.22 -6.18
C ARG A 115 -0.73 -7.17 -5.78
N GLY A 116 -1.09 -6.26 -6.69
CA GLY A 116 -2.20 -5.33 -6.53
C GLY A 116 -1.90 -4.08 -5.73
N TRP A 117 -2.96 -3.47 -5.18
CA TRP A 117 -2.94 -2.12 -4.63
C TRP A 117 -1.85 -1.88 -3.57
N PHE A 118 -1.63 -2.82 -2.65
CA PHE A 118 -0.63 -2.62 -1.60
C PHE A 118 0.81 -2.61 -2.15
N GLN A 119 1.11 -3.45 -3.17
CA GLN A 119 2.40 -3.39 -3.85
C GLN A 119 2.58 -2.05 -4.57
N TRP A 120 1.54 -1.59 -5.29
CA TRP A 120 1.54 -0.26 -5.88
C TRP A 120 1.82 0.80 -4.82
N TYR A 121 1.13 0.77 -3.68
CA TYR A 121 1.30 1.75 -2.61
C TYR A 121 2.71 1.73 -2.03
N CYS A 122 3.29 0.57 -1.79
CA CYS A 122 4.68 0.46 -1.34
C CYS A 122 5.66 1.14 -2.31
N ARG A 123 5.54 0.88 -3.61
CA ARG A 123 6.37 1.46 -4.67
C ARG A 123 6.13 2.97 -4.83
N TYR A 124 4.88 3.38 -4.79
CA TYR A 124 4.50 4.80 -4.82
C TYR A 124 5.06 5.55 -3.61
N TYR A 125 4.97 4.96 -2.43
CA TYR A 125 5.53 5.51 -1.19
C TYR A 125 7.06 5.63 -1.26
N MET A 126 7.75 4.66 -1.87
CA MET A 126 9.19 4.73 -2.12
C MET A 126 9.60 5.82 -3.11
N GLY A 127 8.68 6.34 -3.89
CA GLY A 127 8.91 7.43 -4.84
C GLY A 127 8.78 7.07 -6.32
N ARG A 128 8.28 5.86 -6.66
CA ARG A 128 7.90 5.53 -8.03
C ARG A 128 6.70 6.36 -8.46
N ARG A 129 6.69 6.82 -9.73
CA ARG A 129 5.54 7.51 -10.33
C ARG A 129 5.27 6.96 -11.73
N ILE A 130 4.04 6.49 -11.94
CA ILE A 130 3.49 6.01 -13.22
C ILE A 130 2.13 6.68 -13.37
N PRO A 131 2.03 7.82 -14.12
CA PRO A 131 0.87 8.72 -14.07
C PRO A 131 -0.49 8.03 -14.20
N ASP A 132 -0.67 7.19 -15.23
CA ASP A 132 -1.96 6.53 -15.50
C ASP A 132 -2.31 5.49 -14.42
N GLU A 133 -1.33 4.68 -14.00
CA GLU A 133 -1.52 3.68 -12.94
C GLU A 133 -1.75 4.36 -11.59
N ASP A 134 -1.01 5.42 -11.28
CA ASP A 134 -1.18 6.19 -10.05
C ASP A 134 -2.58 6.81 -10.00
N ALA A 135 -3.05 7.44 -11.07
CA ALA A 135 -4.40 7.98 -11.15
C ALA A 135 -5.48 6.89 -10.97
N ARG A 136 -5.28 5.71 -11.57
CA ARG A 136 -6.17 4.56 -11.43
C ARG A 136 -6.26 4.08 -9.97
N GLN A 137 -5.12 3.88 -9.32
CA GLN A 137 -5.05 3.37 -7.96
C GLN A 137 -5.53 4.39 -6.92
N ILE A 138 -5.23 5.67 -7.11
CA ILE A 138 -5.72 6.75 -6.24
C ILE A 138 -7.25 6.85 -6.34
N ARG A 139 -7.83 6.72 -7.53
CA ARG A 139 -9.29 6.72 -7.72
C ARG A 139 -9.94 5.56 -6.96
N ARG A 140 -9.37 4.36 -7.02
CA ARG A 140 -9.84 3.19 -6.26
C ARG A 140 -9.75 3.42 -4.75
N TRP A 141 -8.63 3.94 -4.27
CA TRP A 141 -8.45 4.30 -2.88
C TRP A 141 -9.50 5.31 -2.40
N ARG A 142 -9.75 6.35 -3.17
CA ARG A 142 -10.81 7.35 -2.87
C ARG A 142 -12.20 6.71 -2.81
N ALA A 143 -12.51 5.85 -3.75
CA ALA A 143 -13.79 5.13 -3.77
C ALA A 143 -13.96 4.23 -2.53
N TYR A 144 -12.86 3.75 -1.95
CA TYR A 144 -12.87 2.93 -0.74
C TYR A 144 -13.32 3.70 0.51
N LYS A 145 -13.26 5.03 0.50
CA LYS A 145 -13.74 5.92 1.58
C LYS A 145 -15.22 5.66 1.95
N ARG A 146 -16.03 5.10 1.05
CA ARG A 146 -17.40 4.68 1.36
C ARG A 146 -17.48 3.72 2.57
N HIS A 147 -16.49 2.84 2.73
CA HIS A 147 -16.42 1.90 3.86
C HIS A 147 -16.10 2.63 5.16
N LEU A 148 -15.25 3.65 5.13
CA LEU A 148 -14.99 4.54 6.26
C LEU A 148 -16.29 5.23 6.70
N THR A 149 -17.01 5.83 5.76
CA THR A 149 -18.30 6.49 6.03
C THR A 149 -19.31 5.52 6.66
N GLN A 150 -19.35 4.27 6.20
CA GLN A 150 -20.25 3.24 6.77
C GLN A 150 -19.91 2.90 8.21
N VAL A 151 -18.63 2.81 8.57
CA VAL A 151 -18.20 2.57 9.96
C VAL A 151 -18.56 3.78 10.82
N VAL A 152 -18.18 4.98 10.41
CA VAL A 152 -18.43 6.22 11.18
C VAL A 152 -19.94 6.43 11.41
N LYS A 153 -20.77 6.16 10.40
CA LYS A 153 -22.23 6.38 10.48
C LYS A 153 -22.95 5.37 11.37
N ASN A 154 -22.45 4.15 11.48
CA ASN A 154 -23.17 3.04 12.11
C ASN A 154 -22.54 2.49 13.40
N CYS A 155 -21.35 2.98 13.77
CA CYS A 155 -20.63 2.51 14.95
C CYS A 155 -20.34 3.67 15.90
N ARG A 156 -20.29 3.37 17.21
CA ARG A 156 -19.76 4.32 18.19
C ARG A 156 -18.24 4.47 17.98
N PRO A 157 -17.68 5.65 18.26
CA PRO A 157 -16.23 5.85 18.19
C PRO A 157 -15.47 4.80 19.01
N ARG A 158 -14.45 4.19 18.42
CA ARG A 158 -13.60 3.14 19.04
C ARG A 158 -14.32 1.86 19.46
N ASP A 159 -15.54 1.63 19.01
CA ASP A 159 -16.19 0.33 19.15
C ASP A 159 -15.63 -0.64 18.10
N TYR A 160 -14.55 -1.34 18.46
CA TYR A 160 -13.84 -2.26 17.57
C TYR A 160 -14.61 -3.54 17.27
N TYR A 161 -15.65 -3.86 18.05
CA TYR A 161 -16.55 -4.98 17.78
C TYR A 161 -17.61 -4.64 16.72
N CYS A 162 -17.86 -3.36 16.50
CA CYS A 162 -18.75 -2.89 15.47
C CYS A 162 -18.03 -2.91 14.12
N ARG A 163 -18.52 -3.70 13.16
CA ARG A 163 -18.01 -3.82 11.80
C ARG A 163 -16.50 -4.16 11.68
N PRO A 164 -15.98 -5.14 12.46
CA PRO A 164 -14.54 -5.40 12.53
C PRO A 164 -13.95 -5.84 11.18
N LYS A 165 -14.70 -6.56 10.34
CA LYS A 165 -14.29 -6.92 8.98
C LYS A 165 -14.10 -5.69 8.08
N GLN A 166 -15.00 -4.71 8.16
CA GLN A 166 -14.86 -3.45 7.44
C GLN A 166 -13.69 -2.62 7.95
N ARG A 167 -13.48 -2.58 9.27
CA ARG A 167 -12.32 -1.92 9.89
C ARG A 167 -11.01 -2.54 9.43
N GLN A 168 -10.92 -3.88 9.39
CA GLN A 168 -9.73 -4.56 8.88
C GLN A 168 -9.49 -4.22 7.41
N SER A 169 -10.52 -4.21 6.59
CA SER A 169 -10.39 -3.88 5.18
C SER A 169 -9.93 -2.42 4.96
N LEU A 170 -10.32 -1.48 5.82
CA LEU A 170 -9.84 -0.10 5.79
C LEU A 170 -8.33 -0.02 6.07
N LEU A 171 -7.81 -0.81 7.04
CA LEU A 171 -6.36 -0.89 7.26
C LEU A 171 -5.62 -1.41 6.03
N HIS A 172 -6.21 -2.33 5.25
CA HIS A 172 -5.63 -2.82 3.99
C HIS A 172 -5.50 -1.72 2.92
N TRP A 173 -6.26 -0.62 3.07
CA TRP A 173 -6.27 0.54 2.18
C TRP A 173 -5.68 1.79 2.81
N ALA A 174 -4.82 1.64 3.82
CA ALA A 174 -4.13 2.72 4.51
C ALA A 174 -5.05 3.79 5.17
N TYR A 175 -6.30 3.44 5.49
CA TYR A 175 -7.14 4.21 6.41
C TYR A 175 -6.93 3.71 7.83
N ASP A 176 -6.72 4.59 8.79
CA ASP A 176 -6.49 4.20 10.18
C ASP A 176 -7.81 3.97 10.94
N ALA A 177 -8.40 2.79 10.73
CA ALA A 177 -9.67 2.39 11.33
C ALA A 177 -9.64 2.27 12.87
N ARG A 178 -8.48 2.48 13.52
CA ARG A 178 -8.36 2.52 14.98
C ARG A 178 -8.81 3.85 15.57
N LYS A 179 -8.91 4.89 14.73
CA LYS A 179 -9.28 6.25 15.14
C LYS A 179 -10.78 6.50 15.13
N ILE A 180 -11.55 5.63 14.50
CA ILE A 180 -12.98 5.78 14.25
C ILE A 180 -13.82 4.77 15.02
#